data_3a2d2d6789a52c5f106402e2b36993b1
#
_entry.id   3a2d2d6789a52c5f106402e2b36993b1
#
_cell.length_a   1.000
_cell.length_b   1.000
_cell.length_c   1.000
_cell.angle_alpha   90.00
_cell.angle_beta   90.00
_cell.angle_gamma   90.00
#
_symmetry.space_group_name_H-M   'P 1'
#
loop_
_entity.id
_entity.type
_entity.pdbx_description
1 polymer ?
#
loop_
_entity_poly.entity_id
_entity_poly.type
_entity_poly.pdbx_seq_one_letter_code
_entity_poly.pdbx_strand_id
1 'polypeptide(L)'
;TCFLFRLNHIGMPESLLQLLQSETVLKVGLSLRDDFNALRKRTEINPAHYIDLQKVVGAFGIEEFSLQKIYAIIFGKKISKRQRLTNWEADTLTESQKKYAALDAWACLNIYRHLNQATFETRINEAL
;
A
#
# COMPACT_ATOMS: atom_id res chain seq x y z
N THR A 1 -6.41 -1.60 -12.75
CA THR A 1 -5.14 -1.12 -13.37
C THR A 1 -4.15 -0.74 -12.29
N CYS A 2 -2.92 -1.24 -12.40
CA CYS A 2 -1.80 -0.83 -11.57
C CYS A 2 -0.71 -0.16 -12.41
N PHE A 3 -0.11 0.89 -11.86
CA PHE A 3 1.05 1.56 -12.44
C PHE A 3 2.29 1.20 -11.63
N LEU A 4 3.35 0.78 -12.30
CA LEU A 4 4.65 0.46 -11.69
C LEU A 4 5.69 1.51 -12.10
N PHE A 5 6.20 2.25 -11.12
CA PHE A 5 7.22 3.27 -11.34
C PHE A 5 8.58 2.76 -10.85
N ARG A 6 9.51 2.55 -11.78
CA ARG A 6 10.89 2.16 -11.45
C ARG A 6 11.75 3.41 -11.24
N LEU A 7 11.71 3.97 -10.04
CA LEU A 7 12.36 5.25 -9.73
C LEU A 7 13.87 5.24 -9.93
N ASN A 8 14.51 4.08 -9.84
CA ASN A 8 15.93 3.92 -10.15
C ASN A 8 16.25 4.10 -11.63
N HIS A 9 15.25 3.99 -12.52
CA HIS A 9 15.40 4.16 -13.97
C HIS A 9 14.93 5.52 -14.47
N ILE A 10 13.86 6.07 -13.87
CA ILE A 10 13.17 7.25 -14.39
C ILE A 10 13.26 8.47 -13.45
N GLY A 11 13.85 8.30 -12.27
CA GLY A 11 13.78 9.33 -11.23
C GLY A 11 12.38 9.47 -10.64
N MET A 12 12.06 10.65 -10.10
CA MET A 12 10.74 10.97 -9.56
C MET A 12 9.96 11.80 -10.59
N PRO A 13 8.97 11.22 -11.29
CA PRO A 13 8.11 12.00 -12.18
C PRO A 13 7.33 13.07 -11.43
N GLU A 14 7.21 14.26 -12.01
CA GLU A 14 6.46 15.37 -11.41
C GLU A 14 5.00 15.01 -11.11
N SER A 15 4.35 14.28 -12.00
CA SER A 15 2.97 13.82 -11.82
C SER A 15 2.81 12.89 -10.61
N LEU A 16 3.79 12.03 -10.36
CA LEU A 16 3.80 11.16 -9.19
C LEU A 16 4.05 11.95 -7.91
N LEU A 17 4.97 12.90 -7.94
CA LEU A 17 5.25 13.79 -6.82
C LEU A 17 4.00 14.60 -6.44
N GLN A 18 3.32 15.19 -7.41
CA GLN A 18 2.06 15.92 -7.21
C GLN A 18 0.97 15.02 -6.60
N LEU A 19 0.85 13.78 -7.08
CA LEU A 19 -0.10 12.82 -6.52
C LEU A 19 0.19 12.52 -5.05
N LEU A 20 1.44 12.26 -4.69
CA LEU A 20 1.84 11.96 -3.31
C LEU A 20 1.65 13.14 -2.36
N GLN A 21 1.77 14.36 -2.85
CA GLN A 21 1.59 15.61 -2.09
C GLN A 21 0.16 16.15 -2.13
N SER A 22 -0.73 15.55 -2.93
CA SER A 22 -2.12 15.99 -3.05
C SER A 22 -2.89 15.88 -1.74
N GLU A 23 -3.58 16.94 -1.37
CA GLU A 23 -4.47 16.97 -0.20
C GLU A 23 -5.87 16.43 -0.51
N THR A 24 -6.21 16.25 -1.77
CA THR A 24 -7.53 15.79 -2.22
C THR A 24 -7.58 14.31 -2.60
N VAL A 25 -6.45 13.72 -2.94
CA VAL A 25 -6.37 12.29 -3.28
C VAL A 25 -5.83 11.51 -2.09
N LEU A 26 -6.65 10.62 -1.54
CA LEU A 26 -6.25 9.73 -0.46
C LEU A 26 -5.32 8.63 -0.99
N LYS A 27 -4.16 8.51 -0.37
CA LYS A 27 -3.22 7.41 -0.61
C LYS A 27 -3.31 6.42 0.53
N VAL A 28 -3.35 5.14 0.19
CA VAL A 28 -3.42 4.04 1.15
C VAL A 28 -2.24 3.10 0.96
N GLY A 29 -1.57 2.77 2.03
CA GLY A 29 -0.44 1.84 1.99
C GLY A 29 -0.19 1.23 3.34
N LEU A 30 0.87 0.47 3.44
CA LEU A 30 1.29 -0.20 4.67
C LEU A 30 2.75 0.12 4.95
N SER A 31 3.05 0.54 6.17
CA SER A 31 4.41 0.94 6.57
C SER A 31 4.97 2.13 5.77
N LEU A 32 4.11 3.10 5.45
CA LEU A 32 4.42 4.23 4.56
C LEU A 32 5.55 5.13 5.06
N ARG A 33 5.80 5.16 6.36
CA ARG A 33 6.88 5.96 6.94
C ARG A 33 8.25 5.62 6.33
N ASP A 34 8.52 4.34 6.16
CA ASP A 34 9.80 3.88 5.61
C ASP A 34 9.90 4.23 4.13
N ASP A 35 8.80 4.09 3.38
CA ASP A 35 8.72 4.47 1.98
C ASP A 35 8.95 5.97 1.79
N PHE A 36 8.31 6.81 2.57
CA PHE A 36 8.50 8.27 2.51
C PHE A 36 9.92 8.68 2.90
N ASN A 37 10.52 8.01 3.87
CA ASN A 37 11.92 8.25 4.23
C ASN A 37 12.88 7.89 3.08
N ALA A 38 12.61 6.79 2.38
CA ALA A 38 13.37 6.40 1.20
C ALA A 38 13.21 7.40 0.06
N LEU A 39 11.98 7.89 -0.19
CA LEU A 39 11.71 8.89 -1.23
C LEU A 39 12.37 10.24 -0.92
N ARG A 40 12.41 10.66 0.34
CA ARG A 40 13.08 11.90 0.75
C ARG A 40 14.58 11.92 0.46
N LYS A 41 15.21 10.76 0.36
CA LYS A 41 16.62 10.65 -0.04
C LYS A 41 16.84 10.95 -1.53
N ARG A 42 15.78 10.89 -2.34
CA ARG A 42 15.80 11.10 -3.78
C ARG A 42 15.31 12.47 -4.20
N THR A 43 14.33 13.00 -3.50
CA THR A 43 13.69 14.28 -3.81
C THR A 43 13.08 14.89 -2.57
N GLU A 44 12.94 16.19 -2.57
CA GLU A 44 12.15 16.88 -1.55
C GLU A 44 10.67 16.51 -1.73
N ILE A 45 10.03 15.97 -0.71
CA ILE A 45 8.64 15.52 -0.75
C ILE A 45 7.95 15.76 0.60
N ASN A 46 6.73 16.30 0.53
CA ASN A 46 5.82 16.48 1.67
C ASN A 46 4.55 15.67 1.43
N PRO A 47 4.54 14.37 1.75
CA PRO A 47 3.36 13.54 1.58
C PRO A 47 2.17 14.08 2.36
N ALA A 48 1.00 14.11 1.76
CA ALA A 48 -0.24 14.58 2.35
C ALA A 48 -1.37 13.59 2.12
N HIS A 49 -2.39 13.63 2.95
CA HIS A 49 -3.63 12.88 2.81
C HIS A 49 -3.40 11.38 2.53
N TYR A 50 -2.80 10.70 3.50
CA TYR A 50 -2.50 9.26 3.40
C TYR A 50 -2.93 8.50 4.66
N ILE A 51 -3.21 7.23 4.48
CA ILE A 51 -3.52 6.28 5.55
C ILE A 51 -2.51 5.14 5.52
N ASP A 52 -1.87 4.92 6.65
CA ASP A 52 -1.05 3.73 6.90
C ASP A 52 -1.90 2.66 7.56
N LEU A 53 -2.09 1.55 6.88
CA LEU A 53 -2.93 0.45 7.34
C LEU A 53 -2.44 -0.18 8.63
N GLN A 54 -1.14 -0.15 8.93
CA GLN A 54 -0.63 -0.65 10.21
C GLN A 54 -1.25 0.07 11.42
N LYS A 55 -1.60 1.35 11.25
CA LYS A 55 -2.25 2.14 12.30
C LYS A 55 -3.75 1.90 12.37
N VAL A 56 -4.36 1.45 11.28
CA VAL A 56 -5.81 1.26 11.17
C VAL A 56 -6.24 -0.13 11.64
N VAL A 57 -5.51 -1.18 11.25
CA VAL A 57 -5.90 -2.57 11.50
C VAL A 57 -5.97 -2.91 12.99
N GLY A 58 -5.21 -2.25 13.84
CA GLY A 58 -5.24 -2.43 15.28
C GLY A 58 -6.62 -2.15 15.90
N ALA A 59 -7.36 -1.18 15.37
CA ALA A 59 -8.72 -0.86 15.80
C ALA A 59 -9.72 -2.00 15.51
N PHE A 60 -9.37 -2.93 14.63
CA PHE A 60 -10.16 -4.11 14.28
C PHE A 60 -9.64 -5.39 14.93
N GLY A 61 -8.78 -5.28 15.94
CA GLY A 61 -8.23 -6.41 16.68
C GLY A 61 -7.14 -7.18 15.93
N ILE A 62 -6.57 -6.62 14.90
CA ILE A 62 -5.47 -7.24 14.12
C ILE A 62 -4.14 -6.69 14.63
N GLU A 63 -3.34 -7.54 15.25
CA GLU A 63 -2.03 -7.19 15.84
C GLU A 63 -0.85 -7.52 14.93
N GLU A 64 -1.10 -7.81 13.65
CA GLU A 64 -0.07 -8.14 12.68
C GLU A 64 0.45 -6.91 11.92
N PHE A 65 1.72 -6.97 11.50
CA PHE A 65 2.39 -5.88 10.78
C PHE A 65 2.68 -6.19 9.30
N SER A 66 2.66 -7.47 8.93
CA SER A 66 2.93 -7.91 7.56
C SER A 66 1.66 -7.84 6.72
N LEU A 67 1.76 -7.27 5.51
CA LEU A 67 0.66 -7.20 4.55
C LEU A 67 0.05 -8.57 4.27
N GLN A 68 0.90 -9.59 4.07
CA GLN A 68 0.48 -10.94 3.76
C GLN A 68 -0.32 -11.58 4.90
N LYS A 69 0.09 -11.35 6.13
CA LYS A 69 -0.62 -11.86 7.32
C LYS A 69 -1.94 -11.13 7.55
N ILE A 70 -1.95 -9.80 7.44
CA ILE A 70 -3.17 -8.99 7.55
C ILE A 70 -4.17 -9.44 6.48
N TYR A 71 -3.72 -9.59 5.24
CA TYR A 71 -4.56 -10.04 4.14
C TYR A 71 -5.14 -11.44 4.40
N ALA A 72 -4.32 -12.37 4.91
CA ALA A 72 -4.76 -13.72 5.23
C ALA A 72 -5.81 -13.74 6.36
N ILE A 73 -5.66 -12.89 7.36
CA ILE A 73 -6.64 -12.77 8.46
C ILE A 73 -7.98 -12.27 7.92
N ILE A 74 -7.99 -11.24 7.08
CA ILE A 74 -9.21 -10.60 6.59
C ILE A 74 -9.91 -11.44 5.53
N PHE A 75 -9.17 -12.00 4.58
CA PHE A 75 -9.73 -12.66 3.39
C PHE A 75 -9.57 -14.18 3.36
N GLY A 76 -8.84 -14.77 4.31
CA GLY A 76 -8.56 -16.21 4.34
C GLY A 76 -7.69 -16.71 3.19
N LYS A 77 -6.95 -15.83 2.52
CA LYS A 77 -6.11 -16.13 1.35
C LYS A 77 -4.67 -15.74 1.61
N LYS A 78 -3.74 -16.55 1.11
CA LYS A 78 -2.30 -16.29 1.24
C LYS A 78 -1.74 -15.58 0.02
N ILE A 79 -0.94 -14.55 0.26
CA ILE A 79 -0.11 -13.89 -0.75
C ILE A 79 1.30 -14.49 -0.69
N SER A 80 1.83 -14.94 -1.83
CA SER A 80 3.18 -15.48 -1.91
C SER A 80 4.24 -14.40 -1.68
N LYS A 81 5.25 -14.70 -0.87
CA LYS A 81 6.43 -13.84 -0.66
C LYS A 81 7.62 -14.22 -1.56
N ARG A 82 7.43 -15.14 -2.48
CA ARG A 82 8.52 -15.75 -3.28
C ARG A 82 9.36 -14.70 -4.02
N GLN A 83 8.74 -13.63 -4.51
CA GLN A 83 9.44 -12.61 -5.29
C GLN A 83 10.12 -11.53 -4.43
N ARG A 84 9.91 -11.51 -3.12
CA ARG A 84 10.41 -10.46 -2.22
C ARG A 84 11.93 -10.29 -2.27
N LEU A 85 12.67 -11.37 -2.31
CA LEU A 85 14.14 -11.38 -2.26
C LEU A 85 14.80 -11.57 -3.64
N THR A 86 14.07 -11.39 -4.71
CA THR A 86 14.62 -11.40 -6.07
C THR A 86 15.32 -10.08 -6.39
N ASN A 87 16.05 -10.02 -7.51
CA ASN A 87 16.79 -8.82 -7.90
C ASN A 87 15.85 -7.76 -8.51
N TRP A 88 15.43 -6.80 -7.66
CA TRP A 88 14.58 -5.67 -8.08
C TRP A 88 15.35 -4.56 -8.81
N GLU A 89 16.67 -4.62 -8.84
CA GLU A 89 17.53 -3.69 -9.58
C GLU A 89 17.90 -4.18 -10.99
N ALA A 90 17.43 -5.36 -11.37
CA ALA A 90 17.65 -5.88 -12.71
C ALA A 90 17.15 -4.91 -13.80
N ASP A 91 17.79 -4.90 -14.97
CA ASP A 91 17.39 -4.03 -16.07
C ASP A 91 15.94 -4.25 -16.48
N THR A 92 15.50 -5.50 -16.51
CA THR A 92 14.12 -5.89 -16.79
C THR A 92 13.56 -6.73 -15.66
N LEU A 93 12.39 -6.34 -15.14
CA LEU A 93 11.67 -7.14 -14.17
C LEU A 93 10.89 -8.26 -14.87
N THR A 94 10.82 -9.42 -14.24
CA THR A 94 10.00 -10.55 -14.70
C THR A 94 8.51 -10.22 -14.54
N GLU A 95 7.65 -10.92 -15.25
CA GLU A 95 6.19 -10.80 -15.08
C GLU A 95 5.76 -11.17 -13.64
N SER A 96 6.42 -12.15 -13.02
CA SER A 96 6.16 -12.53 -11.63
C SER A 96 6.51 -11.41 -10.64
N GLN A 97 7.60 -10.69 -10.86
CA GLN A 97 7.97 -9.52 -10.07
C GLN A 97 6.96 -8.38 -10.23
N LYS A 98 6.55 -8.07 -11.46
CA LYS A 98 5.55 -7.04 -11.74
C LYS A 98 4.21 -7.36 -11.07
N LYS A 99 3.76 -8.60 -11.15
CA LYS A 99 2.54 -9.06 -10.48
C LYS A 99 2.64 -8.95 -8.96
N TYR A 100 3.78 -9.31 -8.39
CA TYR A 100 4.02 -9.19 -6.96
C TYR A 100 3.93 -7.72 -6.48
N ALA A 101 4.56 -6.79 -7.19
CA ALA A 101 4.51 -5.37 -6.87
C ALA A 101 3.09 -4.79 -7.03
N ALA A 102 2.37 -5.16 -8.09
CA ALA A 102 0.99 -4.75 -8.30
C ALA A 102 0.06 -5.31 -7.22
N LEU A 103 0.29 -6.53 -6.77
CA LEU A 103 -0.50 -7.17 -5.72
C LEU A 103 -0.36 -6.47 -4.38
N ASP A 104 0.79 -5.92 -4.04
CA ASP A 104 0.99 -5.10 -2.84
C ASP A 104 0.02 -3.90 -2.81
N ALA A 105 -0.01 -3.13 -3.87
CA ALA A 105 -0.90 -1.96 -3.97
C ALA A 105 -2.38 -2.37 -3.98
N TRP A 106 -2.72 -3.40 -4.74
CA TRP A 106 -4.07 -3.93 -4.82
C TRP A 106 -4.57 -4.46 -3.48
N ALA A 107 -3.74 -5.21 -2.75
CA ALA A 107 -4.08 -5.75 -1.44
C ALA A 107 -4.33 -4.63 -0.41
N CYS A 108 -3.50 -3.59 -0.38
CA CYS A 108 -3.70 -2.44 0.49
C CYS A 108 -5.05 -1.75 0.24
N LEU A 109 -5.40 -1.54 -1.02
CA LEU A 109 -6.67 -0.93 -1.39
C LEU A 109 -7.87 -1.79 -0.96
N ASN A 110 -7.79 -3.10 -1.17
CA ASN A 110 -8.87 -4.03 -0.79
C ASN A 110 -9.04 -4.12 0.73
N ILE A 111 -7.95 -4.16 1.48
CA ILE A 111 -8.01 -4.12 2.96
C ILE A 111 -8.71 -2.83 3.41
N TYR A 112 -8.31 -1.70 2.90
CA TYR A 112 -8.92 -0.41 3.24
C TYR A 112 -10.42 -0.38 2.95
N ARG A 113 -10.82 -0.81 1.76
CA ARG A 113 -12.24 -0.86 1.37
C ARG A 113 -13.05 -1.78 2.25
N HIS A 114 -12.51 -2.95 2.58
CA HIS A 114 -13.17 -3.92 3.45
C HIS A 114 -13.39 -3.37 4.86
N LEU A 115 -12.37 -2.76 5.44
CA LEU A 115 -12.46 -2.17 6.80
C LEU A 115 -13.41 -0.97 6.85
N ASN A 116 -13.44 -0.15 5.81
CA ASN A 116 -14.38 0.96 5.70
C ASN A 116 -15.83 0.49 5.61
N GLN A 117 -16.10 -0.55 4.84
CA GLN A 117 -17.42 -1.14 4.73
C GLN A 117 -17.88 -1.72 6.06
N ALA A 118 -17.04 -2.48 6.75
CA ALA A 118 -17.32 -3.02 8.06
C ALA A 118 -17.66 -1.93 9.09
N THR A 119 -16.91 -0.82 9.10
CA THR A 119 -17.19 0.33 9.97
C THR A 119 -18.55 0.97 9.65
N PHE A 120 -18.90 1.10 8.40
CA PHE A 120 -20.18 1.66 7.97
C PHE A 120 -21.35 0.76 8.37
N GLU A 121 -21.25 -0.55 8.19
CA GLU A 121 -22.25 -1.52 8.59
C GLU A 121 -22.46 -1.53 10.10
N THR A 122 -21.38 -1.44 10.89
CA THR A 122 -21.46 -1.35 12.34
C THR A 122 -22.22 -0.10 12.79
N ARG A 123 -21.91 1.05 12.21
CA ARG A 123 -22.61 2.32 12.52
C ARG A 123 -24.09 2.28 12.18
N ILE A 124 -24.47 1.64 11.08
CA ILE A 124 -25.88 1.46 10.70
C ILE A 124 -26.58 0.58 11.75
N ASN A 125 -25.99 -0.54 12.13
CA ASN A 125 -26.57 -1.45 13.11
C ASN A 125 -26.73 -0.82 14.49
N GLU A 126 -25.80 0.04 14.90
CA GLU A 126 -25.89 0.80 16.14
C GLU A 126 -26.99 1.89 16.10
N ALA A 127 -27.29 2.40 14.91
CA ALA A 127 -28.34 3.43 14.72
C ALA A 127 -29.76 2.86 14.59
N LEU A 128 -29.89 1.57 14.29
CA LEU A 128 -31.18 0.88 14.19
C LEU A 128 -31.64 0.33 15.53
#